data_2d3286a78a85e8c3a3dd906eb0570b8e
#
_entry.id   2d3286a78a85e8c3a3dd906eb0570b8e
#
_cell.length_a   1.000
_cell.length_b   1.000
_cell.length_c   1.000
_cell.angle_alpha   90.00
_cell.angle_beta   90.00
_cell.angle_gamma   90.00
#
_symmetry.space_group_name_H-M   'P 1'
#
loop_
_entity.id
_entity.type
_entity.pdbx_description
1 polymer ?
#
loop_
_entity_poly.entity_id
_entity_poly.type
_entity_poly.pdbx_seq_one_letter_code
_entity_poly.pdbx_strand_id
1 'polypeptide(L)'
;MTRSLYTKFLLGYLVFGLLGFIFIATMSSEITYQYLLEEKSQSLYDEANLLASTYSDIYQGKNISLSTANPQLQAVATYLKAQAWVINQKGSVVAETVPASHIGTAIDGFDPTVAGNRSYMTGSFFGMFDKEMLSVIAPITGNFNTYGYVVIHMPIEQIVHGKDRILNIVYITALVVFILSLIILLVFTKTVYVPLKKITAGAKEYAAGNLSHTIKVTSADEMGYLANTLNYMSSELNKME
;
A
#
# COMPACT_ATOMS: atom_id res chain seq x y z
N MET A 1 28.01 22.42 25.88
CA MET A 1 28.45 21.06 25.50
C MET A 1 28.32 20.93 24.00
N THR A 2 29.43 20.93 23.27
CA THR A 2 29.43 20.71 21.81
C THR A 2 29.12 19.22 21.57
N ARG A 3 27.92 18.91 21.08
CA ARG A 3 27.55 17.53 20.71
C ARG A 3 28.55 17.03 19.67
N SER A 4 29.14 15.85 19.91
CA SER A 4 30.06 15.18 18.96
C SER A 4 29.42 15.12 17.57
N LEU A 5 30.23 15.29 16.54
CA LEU A 5 29.78 15.14 15.11
C LEU A 5 29.02 13.83 14.93
N TYR A 6 29.47 12.76 15.56
CA TYR A 6 28.81 11.45 15.58
C TYR A 6 27.37 11.50 16.10
N THR A 7 27.17 12.18 17.25
CA THR A 7 25.80 12.29 17.83
C THR A 7 24.85 13.07 16.91
N LYS A 8 25.36 14.09 16.23
CA LYS A 8 24.57 14.85 15.23
C LYS A 8 24.22 14.00 14.02
N PHE A 9 25.19 13.23 13.52
CA PHE A 9 24.99 12.32 12.39
C PHE A 9 24.01 11.19 12.74
N LEU A 10 24.19 10.53 13.90
CA LEU A 10 23.30 9.49 14.40
C LEU A 10 21.87 10.00 14.55
N LEU A 11 21.70 11.17 15.16
CA LEU A 11 20.38 11.78 15.35
C LEU A 11 19.72 12.10 14.00
N GLY A 12 20.47 12.70 13.07
CA GLY A 12 19.97 12.99 11.72
C GLY A 12 19.55 11.73 10.98
N TYR A 13 20.33 10.66 11.09
CA TYR A 13 20.02 9.36 10.50
C TYR A 13 18.75 8.73 11.07
N LEU A 14 18.60 8.74 12.39
CA LEU A 14 17.39 8.21 13.05
C LEU A 14 16.13 9.02 12.70
N VAL A 15 16.26 10.36 12.68
CA VAL A 15 15.14 11.23 12.26
C VAL A 15 14.75 10.97 10.81
N PHE A 16 15.73 10.86 9.91
CA PHE A 16 15.49 10.56 8.51
C PHE A 16 14.79 9.19 8.33
N GLY A 17 15.28 8.15 9.03
CA GLY A 17 14.68 6.81 9.01
C GLY A 17 13.24 6.80 9.53
N LEU A 18 12.97 7.52 10.63
CA LEU A 18 11.64 7.63 11.22
C LEU A 18 10.67 8.40 10.29
N LEU A 19 11.12 9.51 9.72
CA LEU A 19 10.32 10.27 8.75
C LEU A 19 10.03 9.45 7.50
N GLY A 20 11.03 8.72 6.99
CA GLY A 20 10.86 7.81 5.86
C GLY A 20 9.84 6.70 6.15
N PHE A 21 9.89 6.10 7.35
CA PHE A 21 8.92 5.09 7.77
C PHE A 21 7.50 5.66 7.84
N ILE A 22 7.30 6.83 8.46
CA ILE A 22 5.99 7.51 8.54
C ILE A 22 5.47 7.82 7.14
N PHE A 23 6.33 8.33 6.25
CA PHE A 23 5.94 8.66 4.88
C PHE A 23 5.50 7.42 4.11
N ILE A 24 6.27 6.33 4.16
CA ILE A 24 5.90 5.07 3.51
C ILE A 24 4.59 4.53 4.10
N ALA A 25 4.42 4.55 5.42
CA ALA A 25 3.23 4.03 6.08
C ALA A 25 1.96 4.77 5.66
N THR A 26 2.00 6.10 5.66
CA THR A 26 0.84 6.94 5.31
C THR A 26 0.50 6.87 3.82
N MET A 27 1.51 7.02 2.95
CA MET A 27 1.32 7.05 1.51
C MET A 27 0.90 5.67 0.96
N SER A 28 1.51 4.58 1.46
CA SER A 28 1.16 3.22 1.03
C SER A 28 -0.28 2.86 1.40
N SER A 29 -0.80 3.33 2.54
CA SER A 29 -2.17 3.03 2.97
C SER A 29 -3.20 3.59 1.99
N GLU A 30 -3.07 4.85 1.63
CA GLU A 30 -4.01 5.50 0.70
C GLU A 30 -3.92 4.93 -0.70
N ILE A 31 -2.72 4.79 -1.25
CA ILE A 31 -2.50 4.23 -2.59
C ILE A 31 -3.04 2.81 -2.69
N THR A 32 -2.78 1.96 -1.68
CA THR A 32 -3.26 0.58 -1.67
C THR A 32 -4.78 0.52 -1.59
N TYR A 33 -5.41 1.40 -0.79
CA TYR A 33 -6.88 1.45 -0.70
C TYR A 33 -7.51 1.83 -2.04
N GLN A 34 -7.04 2.90 -2.67
CA GLN A 34 -7.56 3.35 -3.97
C GLN A 34 -7.35 2.31 -5.07
N TYR A 35 -6.17 1.70 -5.10
CA TYR A 35 -5.86 0.63 -6.05
C TYR A 35 -6.80 -0.57 -5.90
N LEU A 36 -7.01 -1.06 -4.65
CA LEU A 36 -7.90 -2.19 -4.40
C LEU A 36 -9.37 -1.84 -4.69
N LEU A 37 -9.78 -0.60 -4.38
CA LEU A 37 -11.14 -0.14 -4.68
C LEU A 37 -11.39 -0.15 -6.19
N GLU A 38 -10.46 0.37 -6.97
CA GLU A 38 -10.57 0.41 -8.43
C GLU A 38 -10.49 -0.99 -9.05
N GLU A 39 -9.52 -1.81 -8.63
CA GLU A 39 -9.37 -3.20 -9.10
C GLU A 39 -10.62 -4.04 -8.80
N LYS A 40 -11.17 -3.92 -7.58
CA LYS A 40 -12.37 -4.65 -7.21
C LYS A 40 -13.62 -4.13 -7.93
N SER A 41 -13.76 -2.82 -8.07
CA SER A 41 -14.90 -2.26 -8.79
C SER A 41 -14.93 -2.71 -10.24
N GLN A 42 -13.78 -2.73 -10.92
CA GLN A 42 -13.67 -3.21 -12.29
C GLN A 42 -14.03 -4.71 -12.39
N SER A 43 -13.48 -5.54 -11.52
CA SER A 43 -13.78 -6.97 -11.46
C SER A 43 -15.28 -7.24 -11.23
N LEU A 44 -15.91 -6.51 -10.30
CA LEU A 44 -17.34 -6.62 -10.04
C LEU A 44 -18.18 -6.16 -11.25
N TYR A 45 -17.75 -5.10 -11.92
CA TYR A 45 -18.45 -4.57 -13.08
C TYR A 45 -18.40 -5.52 -14.28
N ASP A 46 -17.25 -6.17 -14.50
CA ASP A 46 -17.11 -7.17 -15.56
C ASP A 46 -18.02 -8.37 -15.32
N GLU A 47 -18.12 -8.86 -14.09
CA GLU A 47 -19.04 -9.94 -13.71
C GLU A 47 -20.51 -9.50 -13.76
N ALA A 48 -20.81 -8.26 -13.38
CA ALA A 48 -22.16 -7.71 -13.49
C ALA A 48 -22.60 -7.64 -14.97
N ASN A 49 -21.71 -7.26 -15.88
CA ASN A 49 -21.99 -7.25 -17.32
C ASN A 49 -22.21 -8.66 -17.87
N LEU A 50 -21.41 -9.64 -17.43
CA LEU A 50 -21.59 -11.04 -17.81
C LEU A 50 -22.99 -11.54 -17.39
N LEU A 51 -23.40 -11.28 -16.15
CA LEU A 51 -24.73 -11.61 -15.66
C LEU A 51 -25.80 -10.83 -16.43
N ALA A 52 -25.59 -9.53 -16.68
CA ALA A 52 -26.54 -8.70 -17.43
C ALA A 52 -26.79 -9.24 -18.85
N SER A 53 -25.75 -9.76 -19.52
CA SER A 53 -25.92 -10.41 -20.83
C SER A 53 -26.78 -11.67 -20.77
N THR A 54 -26.58 -12.51 -19.71
CA THR A 54 -27.41 -13.70 -19.48
C THR A 54 -28.85 -13.34 -19.25
N TYR A 55 -29.15 -12.32 -18.45
CA TYR A 55 -30.52 -11.84 -18.23
C TYR A 55 -31.11 -11.18 -19.47
N SER A 56 -30.30 -10.51 -20.30
CA SER A 56 -30.73 -9.96 -21.58
C SER A 56 -31.28 -11.05 -22.49
N ASP A 57 -30.61 -12.20 -22.57
CA ASP A 57 -31.07 -13.33 -23.39
C ASP A 57 -32.42 -13.90 -22.91
N ILE A 58 -32.68 -13.88 -21.59
CA ILE A 58 -33.99 -14.26 -21.03
C ILE A 58 -35.06 -13.28 -21.44
N TYR A 59 -34.85 -11.98 -21.31
CA TYR A 59 -35.82 -10.94 -21.66
C TYR A 59 -36.12 -10.90 -23.16
N GLN A 60 -35.19 -11.33 -24.01
CA GLN A 60 -35.37 -11.44 -25.45
C GLN A 60 -36.05 -12.76 -25.89
N GLY A 61 -36.43 -13.63 -24.94
CA GLY A 61 -37.10 -14.89 -25.23
C GLY A 61 -36.21 -15.96 -25.84
N LYS A 62 -34.89 -15.83 -25.71
CA LYS A 62 -33.95 -16.90 -26.05
C LYS A 62 -34.08 -18.01 -25.00
N ASN A 63 -33.80 -19.27 -25.36
CA ASN A 63 -34.05 -20.51 -24.60
C ASN A 63 -33.38 -20.62 -23.21
N ILE A 64 -33.20 -19.52 -22.50
CA ILE A 64 -32.64 -19.46 -21.15
C ILE A 64 -33.79 -19.08 -20.20
N SER A 65 -33.96 -19.84 -19.12
CA SER A 65 -35.00 -19.59 -18.11
C SER A 65 -34.42 -18.92 -16.86
N LEU A 66 -35.28 -18.24 -16.10
CA LEU A 66 -34.91 -17.69 -14.78
C LEU A 66 -34.37 -18.75 -13.83
N SER A 67 -34.83 -20.01 -13.94
CA SER A 67 -34.32 -21.14 -13.17
C SER A 67 -32.86 -21.47 -13.47
N THR A 68 -32.33 -21.09 -14.62
CA THR A 68 -30.91 -21.25 -14.99
C THR A 68 -30.07 -20.04 -14.60
N ALA A 69 -30.64 -18.84 -14.68
CA ALA A 69 -29.92 -17.59 -14.37
C ALA A 69 -29.72 -17.37 -12.87
N ASN A 70 -30.71 -17.71 -12.04
CA ASN A 70 -30.59 -17.54 -10.58
C ASN A 70 -29.45 -18.35 -9.94
N PRO A 71 -29.18 -19.63 -10.30
CA PRO A 71 -27.99 -20.34 -9.85
C PRO A 71 -26.66 -19.68 -10.25
N GLN A 72 -26.59 -19.10 -11.47
CA GLN A 72 -25.40 -18.36 -11.91
C GLN A 72 -25.20 -17.09 -11.07
N LEU A 73 -26.27 -16.33 -10.83
CA LEU A 73 -26.25 -15.17 -9.95
C LEU A 73 -25.71 -15.54 -8.57
N GLN A 74 -26.20 -16.65 -7.99
CA GLN A 74 -25.77 -17.14 -6.69
C GLN A 74 -24.31 -17.62 -6.70
N ALA A 75 -23.87 -18.29 -7.76
CA ALA A 75 -22.50 -18.80 -7.89
C ALA A 75 -21.49 -17.63 -7.94
N VAL A 76 -21.77 -16.62 -8.78
CA VAL A 76 -20.93 -15.41 -8.90
C VAL A 76 -20.86 -14.66 -7.55
N ALA A 77 -22.00 -14.41 -6.93
CA ALA A 77 -22.06 -13.73 -5.64
C ALA A 77 -21.30 -14.48 -4.54
N THR A 78 -21.42 -15.81 -4.50
CA THR A 78 -20.69 -16.66 -3.55
C THR A 78 -19.18 -16.60 -3.79
N TYR A 79 -18.76 -16.69 -5.05
CA TYR A 79 -17.35 -16.60 -5.43
C TYR A 79 -16.73 -15.25 -5.05
N LEU A 80 -17.43 -14.17 -5.32
CA LEU A 80 -17.00 -12.80 -5.03
C LEU A 80 -17.19 -12.41 -3.56
N LYS A 81 -17.87 -13.25 -2.76
CA LYS A 81 -18.34 -12.91 -1.39
C LYS A 81 -19.14 -11.61 -1.37
N ALA A 82 -20.00 -11.45 -2.34
CA ALA A 82 -20.80 -10.27 -2.62
C ALA A 82 -22.30 -10.65 -2.62
N GLN A 83 -23.17 -9.66 -2.68
CA GLN A 83 -24.60 -9.84 -2.96
C GLN A 83 -24.88 -9.35 -4.37
N ALA A 84 -25.69 -10.06 -5.12
CA ALA A 84 -26.08 -9.66 -6.46
C ALA A 84 -27.60 -9.55 -6.57
N TRP A 85 -28.06 -8.43 -7.12
CA TRP A 85 -29.46 -8.10 -7.32
C TRP A 85 -29.73 -7.88 -8.79
N VAL A 86 -30.96 -8.22 -9.19
CA VAL A 86 -31.52 -7.81 -10.48
C VAL A 86 -32.64 -6.82 -10.18
N ILE A 87 -32.56 -5.63 -10.77
CA ILE A 87 -33.47 -4.51 -10.54
C ILE A 87 -34.16 -4.21 -11.89
N ASN A 88 -35.47 -4.02 -11.87
CA ASN A 88 -36.21 -3.62 -13.03
C ASN A 88 -36.04 -2.12 -13.35
N GLN A 89 -36.61 -1.67 -14.51
CA GLN A 89 -36.56 -0.25 -14.91
C GLN A 89 -37.19 0.72 -13.90
N LYS A 90 -38.09 0.23 -13.04
CA LYS A 90 -38.77 1.04 -12.00
C LYS A 90 -38.00 1.10 -10.67
N GLY A 91 -36.83 0.51 -10.59
CA GLY A 91 -36.03 0.49 -9.36
C GLY A 91 -36.47 -0.58 -8.35
N SER A 92 -37.29 -1.59 -8.74
CA SER A 92 -37.67 -2.66 -7.83
C SER A 92 -36.78 -3.89 -7.98
N VAL A 93 -36.41 -4.53 -6.88
CA VAL A 93 -35.62 -5.76 -6.85
C VAL A 93 -36.48 -6.94 -7.32
N VAL A 94 -36.10 -7.59 -8.43
CA VAL A 94 -36.82 -8.73 -8.99
C VAL A 94 -36.14 -10.07 -8.75
N ALA A 95 -34.85 -10.07 -8.54
CA ALA A 95 -34.09 -11.23 -8.09
C ALA A 95 -32.94 -10.80 -7.17
N GLU A 96 -32.60 -11.64 -6.22
CA GLU A 96 -31.57 -11.37 -5.22
C GLU A 96 -30.90 -12.68 -4.82
N THR A 97 -29.62 -12.62 -4.47
CA THR A 97 -28.91 -13.75 -3.86
C THR A 97 -29.28 -13.92 -2.39
N VAL A 98 -29.10 -15.12 -1.86
CA VAL A 98 -29.44 -15.44 -0.46
C VAL A 98 -28.52 -14.68 0.53
N PRO A 99 -29.09 -14.09 1.60
CA PRO A 99 -30.50 -14.08 1.99
C PRO A 99 -31.36 -13.13 1.16
N ALA A 100 -32.45 -13.64 0.58
CA ALA A 100 -33.36 -12.86 -0.26
C ALA A 100 -34.38 -12.13 0.62
N SER A 101 -34.05 -10.91 1.04
CA SER A 101 -34.89 -10.09 1.94
C SER A 101 -35.51 -8.88 1.28
N HIS A 102 -35.07 -8.52 0.06
CA HIS A 102 -35.46 -7.29 -0.62
C HIS A 102 -36.28 -7.54 -1.90
N ILE A 103 -36.58 -8.80 -2.27
CA ILE A 103 -37.38 -9.12 -3.46
C ILE A 103 -38.73 -8.41 -3.35
N GLY A 104 -39.08 -7.67 -4.42
CA GLY A 104 -40.30 -6.88 -4.48
C GLY A 104 -40.18 -5.48 -3.87
N THR A 105 -39.10 -5.17 -3.16
CA THR A 105 -38.88 -3.83 -2.59
C THR A 105 -38.50 -2.84 -3.71
N ALA A 106 -39.14 -1.68 -3.71
CA ALA A 106 -38.76 -0.54 -4.54
C ALA A 106 -37.65 0.26 -3.81
N ILE A 107 -36.58 0.56 -4.53
CA ILE A 107 -35.46 1.35 -4.01
C ILE A 107 -35.81 2.82 -4.21
N ASP A 108 -35.97 3.55 -3.09
CA ASP A 108 -36.31 4.97 -3.14
C ASP A 108 -35.17 5.79 -3.75
N GLY A 109 -35.50 6.65 -4.70
CA GLY A 109 -34.52 7.49 -5.39
C GLY A 109 -33.53 6.73 -6.27
N PHE A 110 -33.81 5.48 -6.68
CA PHE A 110 -32.93 4.72 -7.55
C PHE A 110 -32.60 5.48 -8.84
N ASP A 111 -31.33 5.78 -9.02
CA ASP A 111 -30.77 6.39 -10.22
C ASP A 111 -29.56 5.58 -10.70
N PRO A 112 -29.67 4.83 -11.83
CA PRO A 112 -28.58 4.04 -12.36
C PRO A 112 -27.40 4.88 -12.85
N THR A 113 -27.59 6.19 -13.04
CA THR A 113 -26.55 7.11 -13.54
C THR A 113 -25.71 7.73 -12.42
N VAL A 114 -26.06 7.52 -11.17
CA VAL A 114 -25.41 8.11 -10.00
C VAL A 114 -23.92 7.76 -9.88
N ALA A 115 -23.53 6.60 -10.40
CA ALA A 115 -22.13 6.17 -10.49
C ALA A 115 -21.28 7.04 -11.46
N GLY A 116 -21.92 7.76 -12.37
CA GLY A 116 -21.27 8.57 -13.40
C GLY A 116 -20.26 7.77 -14.20
N ASN A 117 -19.09 8.37 -14.47
CA ASN A 117 -18.03 7.73 -15.25
C ASN A 117 -17.25 6.64 -14.49
N ARG A 118 -17.46 6.47 -13.19
CA ARG A 118 -16.69 5.51 -12.37
C ARG A 118 -17.23 4.09 -12.41
N SER A 119 -18.44 3.88 -12.95
CA SER A 119 -19.11 2.57 -13.00
C SER A 119 -19.38 1.93 -11.63
N TYR A 120 -19.07 2.62 -10.52
CA TYR A 120 -19.31 2.16 -9.16
C TYR A 120 -19.69 3.30 -8.22
N MET A 121 -20.33 2.95 -7.12
CA MET A 121 -20.62 3.83 -5.99
C MET A 121 -20.22 3.17 -4.67
N THR A 122 -19.88 3.99 -3.67
CA THR A 122 -19.61 3.55 -2.30
C THR A 122 -20.64 4.17 -1.35
N GLY A 123 -21.03 3.42 -0.31
CA GLY A 123 -21.98 3.87 0.70
C GLY A 123 -23.10 2.86 0.93
N SER A 124 -24.25 3.33 1.45
CA SER A 124 -25.39 2.49 1.83
C SER A 124 -26.27 2.02 0.68
N PHE A 125 -25.92 2.27 -0.56
CA PHE A 125 -26.72 1.99 -1.76
C PHE A 125 -28.20 2.42 -1.58
N PHE A 126 -28.44 3.72 -1.71
CA PHE A 126 -29.77 4.32 -1.53
C PHE A 126 -30.44 4.00 -0.18
N GLY A 127 -29.64 3.80 0.88
CA GLY A 127 -30.14 3.46 2.22
C GLY A 127 -30.57 2.00 2.42
N MET A 128 -30.30 1.12 1.45
CA MET A 128 -30.69 -0.30 1.52
C MET A 128 -29.80 -1.12 2.45
N PHE A 129 -28.59 -0.64 2.79
CA PHE A 129 -27.65 -1.32 3.67
C PHE A 129 -27.28 -0.46 4.85
N ASP A 130 -27.14 -1.09 6.04
CA ASP A 130 -26.63 -0.47 7.25
C ASP A 130 -25.10 -0.30 7.23
N LYS A 131 -24.42 -1.02 6.32
CA LYS A 131 -22.96 -0.99 6.13
C LYS A 131 -22.58 -0.32 4.83
N GLU A 132 -21.35 0.21 4.78
CA GLU A 132 -20.79 0.72 3.55
C GLU A 132 -20.49 -0.42 2.56
N MET A 133 -21.03 -0.28 1.37
CA MET A 133 -20.89 -1.21 0.27
C MET A 133 -20.17 -0.55 -0.91
N LEU A 134 -19.35 -1.32 -1.61
CA LEU A 134 -18.98 -1.04 -2.98
C LEU A 134 -20.05 -1.66 -3.88
N SER A 135 -20.73 -0.83 -4.67
CA SER A 135 -21.83 -1.27 -5.53
C SER A 135 -21.55 -0.90 -6.98
N VAL A 136 -21.68 -1.86 -7.87
CA VAL A 136 -21.56 -1.66 -9.32
C VAL A 136 -22.89 -1.92 -9.99
N ILE A 137 -23.21 -1.19 -11.05
CA ILE A 137 -24.48 -1.26 -11.75
C ILE A 137 -24.21 -1.53 -13.23
N ALA A 138 -24.69 -2.66 -13.76
CA ALA A 138 -24.58 -3.01 -15.16
C ALA A 138 -25.98 -3.07 -15.81
N PRO A 139 -26.24 -2.38 -16.94
CA PRO A 139 -27.54 -2.38 -17.57
C PRO A 139 -27.82 -3.71 -18.30
N ILE A 140 -29.00 -4.23 -18.14
CA ILE A 140 -29.54 -5.35 -18.96
C ILE A 140 -30.15 -4.77 -20.22
N THR A 141 -29.41 -4.84 -21.32
CA THR A 141 -29.83 -4.21 -22.59
C THR A 141 -30.10 -5.23 -23.68
N GLY A 142 -31.04 -4.91 -24.56
CA GLY A 142 -31.34 -5.72 -25.75
C GLY A 142 -32.34 -5.03 -26.63
N ASN A 143 -32.29 -5.25 -27.95
CA ASN A 143 -33.18 -4.65 -28.94
C ASN A 143 -33.32 -3.12 -28.79
N PHE A 144 -32.20 -2.43 -28.49
CA PHE A 144 -32.13 -0.98 -28.25
C PHE A 144 -32.90 -0.49 -27.00
N ASN A 145 -33.28 -1.40 -26.09
CA ASN A 145 -33.95 -1.09 -24.84
C ASN A 145 -33.15 -1.56 -23.65
N THR A 146 -33.27 -0.86 -22.50
CA THR A 146 -32.81 -1.33 -21.22
C THR A 146 -33.95 -2.01 -20.48
N TYR A 147 -33.80 -3.27 -20.09
CA TYR A 147 -34.83 -4.05 -19.39
C TYR A 147 -34.72 -3.92 -17.86
N GLY A 148 -33.58 -3.58 -17.38
CA GLY A 148 -33.28 -3.46 -15.96
C GLY A 148 -31.75 -3.37 -15.72
N TYR A 149 -31.34 -3.74 -14.53
CA TYR A 149 -29.93 -3.63 -14.11
C TYR A 149 -29.54 -4.84 -13.27
N VAL A 150 -28.33 -5.31 -13.46
CA VAL A 150 -27.66 -6.19 -12.49
C VAL A 150 -26.80 -5.30 -11.60
N VAL A 151 -26.95 -5.48 -10.29
CA VAL A 151 -26.17 -4.74 -9.29
C VAL A 151 -25.44 -5.75 -8.42
N ILE A 152 -24.14 -5.55 -8.24
CA ILE A 152 -23.35 -6.38 -7.32
C ILE A 152 -22.84 -5.50 -6.19
N HIS A 153 -23.08 -5.94 -4.96
CA HIS A 153 -22.71 -5.25 -3.72
C HIS A 153 -21.66 -6.03 -2.96
N MET A 154 -20.50 -5.43 -2.73
CA MET A 154 -19.43 -5.99 -1.90
C MET A 154 -19.23 -5.12 -0.66
N PRO A 155 -19.20 -5.68 0.57
CA PRO A 155 -18.86 -4.91 1.76
C PRO A 155 -17.46 -4.28 1.64
N ILE A 156 -17.35 -2.96 1.88
CA ILE A 156 -16.05 -2.24 1.86
C ILE A 156 -15.07 -2.83 2.87
N GLU A 157 -15.57 -3.42 3.94
CA GLU A 157 -14.79 -4.16 4.92
C GLU A 157 -13.83 -5.20 4.31
N GLN A 158 -14.21 -5.84 3.20
CA GLN A 158 -13.36 -6.82 2.50
C GLN A 158 -12.16 -6.13 1.82
N ILE A 159 -12.36 -4.92 1.28
CA ILE A 159 -11.30 -4.10 0.67
C ILE A 159 -10.34 -3.64 1.78
N VAL A 160 -10.87 -3.18 2.91
CA VAL A 160 -10.07 -2.77 4.09
C VAL A 160 -9.23 -3.94 4.60
N HIS A 161 -9.80 -5.13 4.77
CA HIS A 161 -9.05 -6.32 5.16
C HIS A 161 -7.97 -6.72 4.15
N GLY A 162 -8.27 -6.60 2.86
CA GLY A 162 -7.28 -6.81 1.79
C GLY A 162 -6.12 -5.81 1.88
N LYS A 163 -6.44 -4.53 2.06
CA LYS A 163 -5.47 -3.46 2.28
C LYS A 163 -4.57 -3.75 3.49
N ASP A 164 -5.16 -4.08 4.64
CA ASP A 164 -4.42 -4.31 5.88
C ASP A 164 -3.43 -5.48 5.75
N ARG A 165 -3.81 -6.52 5.01
CA ARG A 165 -2.90 -7.64 4.72
C ARG A 165 -1.69 -7.21 3.88
N ILE A 166 -1.90 -6.38 2.85
CA ILE A 166 -0.81 -5.84 2.02
C ILE A 166 0.07 -4.91 2.85
N LEU A 167 -0.54 -4.02 3.65
CA LEU A 167 0.21 -3.10 4.50
C LEU A 167 1.07 -3.81 5.54
N ASN A 168 0.63 -4.91 6.11
CA ASN A 168 1.44 -5.71 7.02
C ASN A 168 2.73 -6.20 6.35
N ILE A 169 2.66 -6.63 5.09
CA ILE A 169 3.85 -7.02 4.32
C ILE A 169 4.77 -5.81 4.11
N VAL A 170 4.21 -4.65 3.74
CA VAL A 170 4.97 -3.41 3.55
C VAL A 170 5.67 -3.00 4.85
N TYR A 171 4.99 -3.05 5.99
CA TYR A 171 5.56 -2.66 7.29
C TYR A 171 6.66 -3.62 7.75
N ILE A 172 6.48 -4.92 7.58
CA ILE A 172 7.52 -5.91 7.89
C ILE A 172 8.74 -5.67 7.00
N THR A 173 8.54 -5.46 5.70
CA THR A 173 9.63 -5.18 4.77
C THR A 173 10.37 -3.89 5.14
N ALA A 174 9.65 -2.81 5.45
CA ALA A 174 10.22 -1.55 5.87
C ALA A 174 11.02 -1.71 7.18
N LEU A 175 10.53 -2.50 8.13
CA LEU A 175 11.22 -2.79 9.38
C LEU A 175 12.55 -3.54 9.12
N VAL A 176 12.52 -4.55 8.25
CA VAL A 176 13.74 -5.30 7.88
C VAL A 176 14.79 -4.38 7.24
N VAL A 177 14.36 -3.54 6.27
CA VAL A 177 15.26 -2.55 5.65
C VAL A 177 15.82 -1.57 6.68
N PHE A 178 15.01 -1.12 7.62
CA PHE A 178 15.48 -0.24 8.70
C PHE A 178 16.52 -0.92 9.59
N ILE A 179 16.32 -2.18 9.97
CA ILE A 179 17.30 -2.95 10.76
C ILE A 179 18.61 -3.13 9.97
N LEU A 180 18.54 -3.48 8.69
CA LEU A 180 19.71 -3.59 7.82
C LEU A 180 20.47 -2.27 7.74
N SER A 181 19.77 -1.16 7.65
CA SER A 181 20.39 0.17 7.62
C SER A 181 21.09 0.54 8.93
N LEU A 182 20.57 0.10 10.08
CA LEU A 182 21.27 0.23 11.37
C LEU A 182 22.57 -0.58 11.41
N ILE A 183 22.59 -1.78 10.83
CA ILE A 183 23.80 -2.60 10.72
C ILE A 183 24.87 -1.86 9.90
N ILE A 184 24.49 -1.28 8.77
CA ILE A 184 25.38 -0.46 7.93
C ILE A 184 25.95 0.72 8.74
N LEU A 185 25.12 1.40 9.54
CA LEU A 185 25.56 2.48 10.41
C LEU A 185 26.60 2.01 11.45
N LEU A 186 26.43 0.81 12.02
CA LEU A 186 27.40 0.22 12.95
C LEU A 186 28.74 -0.10 12.26
N VAL A 187 28.67 -0.66 11.03
CA VAL A 187 29.86 -0.92 10.22
C VAL A 187 30.57 0.40 9.91
N PHE A 188 29.87 1.42 9.42
CA PHE A 188 30.42 2.74 9.15
C PHE A 188 31.07 3.36 10.38
N THR A 189 30.46 3.22 11.56
CA THR A 189 31.01 3.71 12.82
C THR A 189 32.36 3.08 13.12
N LYS A 190 32.50 1.76 12.94
CA LYS A 190 33.76 1.03 13.22
C LYS A 190 34.82 1.28 12.16
N THR A 191 34.43 1.35 10.89
CA THR A 191 35.36 1.39 9.76
C THR A 191 35.85 2.81 9.46
N VAL A 192 34.99 3.81 9.65
CA VAL A 192 35.30 5.19 9.26
C VAL A 192 35.41 6.12 10.48
N TYR A 193 34.36 6.18 11.31
CA TYR A 193 34.31 7.18 12.38
C TYR A 193 35.36 6.96 13.47
N VAL A 194 35.54 5.74 13.96
CA VAL A 194 36.50 5.43 15.02
C VAL A 194 37.96 5.67 14.58
N PRO A 195 38.41 5.21 13.39
CA PRO A 195 39.73 5.54 12.87
C PRO A 195 39.92 7.06 12.68
N LEU A 196 38.97 7.76 12.08
CA LEU A 196 39.06 9.21 11.89
C LEU A 196 39.22 9.97 13.21
N LYS A 197 38.49 9.54 14.26
CA LYS A 197 38.62 10.13 15.60
C LYS A 197 40.03 9.90 16.19
N LYS A 198 40.64 8.72 15.99
CA LYS A 198 41.99 8.42 16.41
C LYS A 198 43.03 9.26 15.68
N ILE A 199 42.90 9.40 14.36
CA ILE A 199 43.77 10.24 13.54
C ILE A 199 43.69 11.70 13.98
N THR A 200 42.48 12.23 14.19
CA THR A 200 42.29 13.61 14.65
C THR A 200 42.87 13.85 16.05
N ALA A 201 42.74 12.86 16.94
CA ALA A 201 43.35 12.96 18.28
C ALA A 201 44.88 12.95 18.20
N GLY A 202 45.47 12.05 17.41
CA GLY A 202 46.93 12.02 17.22
C GLY A 202 47.49 13.27 16.56
N ALA A 203 46.80 13.81 15.57
CA ALA A 203 47.18 15.08 14.94
C ALA A 203 47.18 16.26 15.95
N LYS A 204 46.30 16.25 16.95
CA LYS A 204 46.31 17.24 18.04
C LYS A 204 47.52 17.08 18.95
N GLU A 205 47.95 15.85 19.26
CA GLU A 205 49.17 15.57 20.02
C GLU A 205 50.40 16.14 19.27
N TYR A 206 50.50 15.91 17.95
CA TYR A 206 51.55 16.46 17.12
C TYR A 206 51.56 18.00 17.13
N ALA A 207 50.41 18.63 17.03
CA ALA A 207 50.27 20.09 17.08
C ALA A 207 50.63 20.68 18.48
N ALA A 208 50.53 19.86 19.52
CA ALA A 208 50.93 20.23 20.88
C ALA A 208 52.42 19.97 21.18
N GLY A 209 53.22 19.54 20.18
CA GLY A 209 54.67 19.25 20.31
C GLY A 209 54.95 17.81 20.74
N ASN A 210 53.95 16.95 20.94
CA ASN A 210 54.17 15.55 21.30
C ASN A 210 54.43 14.71 20.05
N LEU A 211 55.61 14.89 19.42
CA LEU A 211 55.99 14.21 18.19
C LEU A 211 56.34 12.72 18.40
N SER A 212 56.53 12.26 19.62
CA SER A 212 56.74 10.84 19.94
C SER A 212 55.47 10.01 19.98
N HIS A 213 54.27 10.64 19.94
CA HIS A 213 52.98 9.94 19.87
C HIS A 213 52.86 9.16 18.56
N THR A 214 52.25 7.99 18.58
CA THR A 214 52.00 7.18 17.39
C THR A 214 50.49 6.96 17.18
N ILE A 215 49.95 7.34 16.02
CA ILE A 215 48.56 7.08 15.66
C ILE A 215 48.42 5.62 15.32
N LYS A 216 47.68 4.86 16.16
CA LYS A 216 47.44 3.42 15.97
C LYS A 216 46.11 3.21 15.21
N VAL A 217 46.19 3.15 13.89
CA VAL A 217 45.10 2.77 13.00
C VAL A 217 45.58 1.63 12.12
N THR A 218 45.00 0.45 12.32
CA THR A 218 45.30 -0.77 11.53
C THR A 218 44.22 -0.98 10.49
N SER A 219 44.18 -0.14 9.48
CA SER A 219 43.33 -0.28 8.31
C SER A 219 44.18 -0.35 7.07
N ALA A 220 43.78 -1.14 6.07
CA ALA A 220 44.46 -1.25 4.78
C ALA A 220 43.87 -0.28 3.72
N ASP A 221 43.04 0.65 4.15
CA ASP A 221 42.37 1.67 3.33
C ASP A 221 43.00 3.05 3.46
N GLU A 222 42.33 4.09 2.98
CA GLU A 222 42.75 5.49 3.01
C GLU A 222 42.97 5.99 4.45
N MET A 223 42.26 5.42 5.45
CA MET A 223 42.44 5.79 6.86
C MET A 223 43.79 5.31 7.40
N GLY A 224 44.17 4.07 7.04
CA GLY A 224 45.48 3.54 7.39
C GLY A 224 46.61 4.30 6.70
N TYR A 225 46.44 4.61 5.41
CA TYR A 225 47.41 5.44 4.66
C TYR A 225 47.60 6.82 5.30
N LEU A 226 46.50 7.51 5.63
CA LEU A 226 46.53 8.82 6.28
C LEU A 226 47.24 8.76 7.66
N ALA A 227 46.93 7.74 8.47
CA ALA A 227 47.59 7.56 9.77
C ALA A 227 49.10 7.35 9.65
N ASN A 228 49.53 6.51 8.68
CA ASN A 228 50.96 6.24 8.42
C ASN A 228 51.68 7.47 7.90
N THR A 229 51.05 8.25 7.02
CA THR A 229 51.62 9.50 6.50
C THR A 229 51.84 10.53 7.61
N LEU A 230 50.89 10.69 8.52
CA LEU A 230 51.01 11.58 9.68
C LEU A 230 52.08 11.10 10.66
N ASN A 231 52.18 9.79 10.91
CA ASN A 231 53.22 9.20 11.74
C ASN A 231 54.61 9.44 11.14
N TYR A 232 54.74 9.24 9.81
CA TYR A 232 56.02 9.49 9.10
C TYR A 232 56.42 10.97 9.21
N MET A 233 55.50 11.89 8.96
CA MET A 233 55.73 13.34 9.06
C MET A 233 56.19 13.72 10.50
N SER A 234 55.52 13.18 11.53
CA SER A 234 55.91 13.42 12.94
C SER A 234 57.29 12.90 13.23
N SER A 235 57.64 11.71 12.70
CA SER A 235 59.00 11.12 12.88
C SER A 235 60.07 11.97 12.21
N GLU A 236 59.83 12.53 11.02
CA GLU A 236 60.82 13.40 10.37
C GLU A 236 60.98 14.74 11.09
N LEU A 237 59.91 15.32 11.62
CA LEU A 237 59.98 16.54 12.43
C LEU A 237 60.77 16.31 13.73
N ASN A 238 60.56 15.17 14.42
CA ASN A 238 61.24 14.83 15.66
C ASN A 238 62.76 14.56 15.48
N LYS A 239 63.22 14.27 14.24
CA LYS A 239 64.66 14.12 13.94
C LYS A 239 65.33 15.45 13.69
N MET A 240 64.60 16.53 13.46
CA MET A 240 65.12 17.85 13.15
C MET A 240 65.23 18.75 14.36
N GLU A 241 64.60 18.36 15.50
CA GLU A 241 64.82 18.97 16.82
C GLU A 241 65.99 18.31 17.53
#